data_89bdc75a38614b008deb32a3b113c869
#
_entry.id   89bdc75a38614b008deb32a3b113c869
#
_cell.length_a   1.000
_cell.length_b   1.000
_cell.length_c   1.000
_cell.angle_alpha   90.00
_cell.angle_beta   90.00
_cell.angle_gamma   90.00
#
_symmetry.space_group_name_H-M   'P 1'
#
loop_
_entity.id
_entity.type
_entity.pdbx_description
1 polymer ?
#
loop_
_entity_poly.entity_id
_entity_poly.type
_entity_poly.pdbx_seq_one_letter_code
_entity_poly.pdbx_strand_id
1 'polypeptide(L)'
;MAARDLSVIATAPPNRYPIESDIVRFNENIFRDGIQYELQRGGQVFFIHNRVENIHEVAGMIQRLIPDARVAVGHGQMKGNKLEKTLLGFMEGQYDILIATTIIENGLDVPNANTIFINNAQNFGLSDLHQMRGRVGRSNKKAFCYFITPPLNALASDAQKRIKALEQFSELGAGIHLVLIHISE
;
A
#
# COMPACT_ATOMS: atom_id res chain seq x y z
N MET A 1 11.96 -31.08 12.21
CA MET A 1 10.69 -30.35 12.22
C MET A 1 10.82 -28.93 11.68
N ALA A 2 11.77 -28.17 12.21
CA ALA A 2 11.96 -26.79 11.75
C ALA A 2 12.30 -26.69 10.26
N ALA A 3 13.09 -27.59 9.74
CA ALA A 3 13.46 -27.59 8.32
C ALA A 3 12.23 -27.79 7.41
N ARG A 4 11.29 -28.59 7.85
CA ARG A 4 10.07 -28.82 7.10
C ARG A 4 9.18 -27.60 7.09
N ASP A 5 9.09 -26.92 8.22
CA ASP A 5 8.30 -25.70 8.32
C ASP A 5 8.90 -24.58 7.46
N LEU A 6 10.22 -24.46 7.49
CA LEU A 6 10.92 -23.51 6.65
C LEU A 6 10.68 -23.78 5.16
N SER A 7 10.65 -25.05 4.78
CA SER A 7 10.37 -25.44 3.41
C SER A 7 8.97 -24.97 2.97
N VAL A 8 7.98 -25.13 3.83
CA VAL A 8 6.60 -24.67 3.54
C VAL A 8 6.55 -23.17 3.44
N ILE A 9 7.23 -22.45 4.34
CA ILE A 9 7.24 -20.98 4.33
C ILE A 9 7.96 -20.45 3.08
N ALA A 10 9.01 -21.10 2.66
CA ALA A 10 9.79 -20.64 1.53
C ALA A 10 9.11 -20.88 0.19
N THR A 11 8.13 -21.78 0.13
CA THR A 11 7.47 -22.13 -1.12
C THR A 11 6.28 -21.19 -1.36
N ALA A 12 6.43 -20.28 -2.30
CA ALA A 12 5.32 -19.43 -2.73
C ALA A 12 4.30 -20.26 -3.53
N PRO A 13 3.01 -19.94 -3.42
CA PRO A 13 2.00 -20.56 -4.29
C PRO A 13 2.38 -20.38 -5.76
N PRO A 14 2.11 -21.39 -6.61
CA PRO A 14 2.58 -21.37 -8.02
C PRO A 14 2.09 -20.16 -8.82
N ASN A 15 0.96 -19.55 -8.43
CA ASN A 15 0.35 -18.46 -9.18
C ASN A 15 0.59 -17.08 -8.56
N ARG A 16 1.51 -16.99 -7.59
CA ARG A 16 1.80 -15.70 -6.94
C ARG A 16 3.07 -15.11 -7.49
N TYR A 17 2.97 -13.84 -7.87
CA TYR A 17 4.14 -13.05 -8.21
C TYR A 17 4.70 -12.36 -6.97
N PRO A 18 6.00 -12.08 -6.92
CA PRO A 18 6.57 -11.28 -5.84
C PRO A 18 5.99 -9.87 -5.85
N ILE A 19 5.95 -9.26 -4.67
CA ILE A 19 5.50 -7.87 -4.54
C ILE A 19 6.69 -6.97 -4.86
N GLU A 20 6.54 -6.15 -5.88
CA GLU A 20 7.54 -5.15 -6.21
C GLU A 20 7.33 -3.94 -5.30
N SER A 21 8.37 -3.59 -4.55
CA SER A 21 8.28 -2.55 -3.53
C SER A 21 9.26 -1.43 -3.83
N ASP A 22 8.78 -0.19 -3.74
CA ASP A 22 9.59 1.00 -3.94
C ASP A 22 9.42 1.96 -2.78
N ILE A 23 10.51 2.61 -2.40
CA ILE A 23 10.50 3.72 -1.45
C ILE A 23 10.61 5.00 -2.26
N VAL A 24 9.59 5.83 -2.21
CA VAL A 24 9.49 7.02 -3.07
C VAL A 24 9.13 8.25 -2.26
N ARG A 25 9.43 9.42 -2.81
CA ARG A 25 8.94 10.68 -2.26
C ARG A 25 7.53 10.93 -2.75
N PHE A 26 6.80 11.79 -2.05
CA PHE A 26 5.48 12.23 -2.46
C PHE A 26 5.56 12.81 -3.88
N ASN A 27 4.79 12.24 -4.81
CA ASN A 27 4.81 12.66 -6.21
C ASN A 27 3.48 12.27 -6.86
N GLU A 28 2.71 13.27 -7.25
CA GLU A 28 1.40 13.04 -7.86
C GLU A 28 1.48 12.26 -9.17
N ASN A 29 2.57 12.38 -9.90
CA ASN A 29 2.76 11.59 -11.13
C ASN A 29 2.88 10.10 -10.85
N ILE A 30 3.57 9.74 -9.76
CA ILE A 30 3.70 8.33 -9.35
C ILE A 30 2.32 7.79 -8.95
N PHE A 31 1.54 8.57 -8.23
CA PHE A 31 0.18 8.17 -7.85
C PHE A 31 -0.68 7.95 -9.09
N ARG A 32 -0.71 8.94 -9.98
CA ARG A 32 -1.51 8.85 -11.20
C ARG A 32 -1.12 7.64 -12.04
N ASP A 33 0.17 7.49 -12.31
CA ASP A 33 0.64 6.42 -13.19
C ASP A 33 0.43 5.04 -12.57
N GLY A 34 0.70 4.89 -11.29
CA GLY A 34 0.51 3.62 -10.60
C GLY A 34 -0.96 3.24 -10.49
N ILE A 35 -1.82 4.19 -10.19
CA ILE A 35 -3.26 3.95 -10.10
C ILE A 35 -3.83 3.61 -11.48
N GLN A 36 -3.49 4.41 -12.50
CA GLN A 36 -3.98 4.15 -13.85
C GLN A 36 -3.55 2.77 -14.34
N TYR A 37 -2.33 2.38 -14.09
CA TYR A 37 -1.85 1.05 -14.46
C TYR A 37 -2.71 -0.04 -13.83
N GLU A 38 -2.99 0.07 -12.53
CA GLU A 38 -3.81 -0.93 -11.84
C GLU A 38 -5.24 -0.95 -12.36
N LEU A 39 -5.85 0.20 -12.54
CA LEU A 39 -7.23 0.27 -13.02
C LEU A 39 -7.37 -0.23 -14.44
N GLN A 40 -6.40 0.04 -15.31
CA GLN A 40 -6.41 -0.42 -16.70
C GLN A 40 -6.37 -1.93 -16.81
N ARG A 41 -5.74 -2.61 -15.86
CA ARG A 41 -5.72 -4.09 -15.85
C ARG A 41 -6.88 -4.69 -15.04
N GLY A 42 -7.85 -3.86 -14.64
CA GLY A 42 -9.04 -4.30 -13.94
C GLY A 42 -8.88 -4.47 -12.43
N GLY A 43 -7.78 -4.01 -11.88
CA GLY A 43 -7.51 -4.13 -10.44
C GLY A 43 -8.04 -2.98 -9.62
N GLN A 44 -7.75 -3.05 -8.32
CA GLN A 44 -8.13 -2.05 -7.33
C GLN A 44 -6.89 -1.60 -6.56
N VAL A 45 -7.01 -0.47 -5.88
CA VAL A 45 -5.90 0.19 -5.21
C VAL A 45 -6.24 0.49 -3.75
N PHE A 46 -5.31 0.17 -2.86
CA PHE A 46 -5.31 0.68 -1.49
C PHE A 46 -4.43 1.93 -1.43
N PHE A 47 -4.92 2.97 -0.77
CA PHE A 47 -4.12 4.16 -0.48
C PHE A 47 -4.22 4.45 1.03
N ILE A 48 -3.14 4.23 1.76
CA ILE A 48 -3.12 4.38 3.21
C ILE A 48 -2.62 5.77 3.57
N HIS A 49 -3.44 6.48 4.37
CA HIS A 49 -3.11 7.81 4.84
C HIS A 49 -3.54 7.94 6.30
N ASN A 50 -2.59 7.94 7.21
CA ASN A 50 -2.85 7.79 8.66
C ASN A 50 -3.19 9.11 9.35
N ARG A 51 -4.05 9.93 8.74
CA ARG A 51 -4.54 11.17 9.37
C ARG A 51 -5.98 11.42 8.97
N VAL A 52 -6.88 11.27 9.94
CA VAL A 52 -8.31 11.49 9.69
C VAL A 52 -8.59 12.95 9.32
N GLU A 53 -7.85 13.88 9.90
CA GLU A 53 -8.09 15.32 9.76
C GLU A 53 -8.03 15.79 8.30
N ASN A 54 -7.18 15.19 7.50
CA ASN A 54 -7.02 15.59 6.11
C ASN A 54 -7.20 14.48 5.09
N ILE A 55 -7.80 13.37 5.50
CA ILE A 55 -8.00 12.24 4.59
C ILE A 55 -8.90 12.61 3.40
N HIS A 56 -9.86 13.50 3.60
CA HIS A 56 -10.72 13.94 2.51
C HIS A 56 -9.99 14.84 1.51
N GLU A 57 -8.99 15.59 1.96
CA GLU A 57 -8.12 16.34 1.06
C GLU A 57 -7.31 15.41 0.17
N VAL A 58 -6.78 14.34 0.76
CA VAL A 58 -6.06 13.32 0.00
C VAL A 58 -7.01 12.66 -1.01
N ALA A 59 -8.21 12.32 -0.58
CA ALA A 59 -9.21 11.75 -1.49
C ALA A 59 -9.53 12.69 -2.64
N GLY A 60 -9.67 13.98 -2.37
CA GLY A 60 -9.88 14.99 -3.40
C GLY A 60 -8.73 15.08 -4.38
N MET A 61 -7.50 15.01 -3.89
CA MET A 61 -6.31 14.99 -4.75
C MET A 61 -6.34 13.78 -5.68
N ILE A 62 -6.57 12.59 -5.13
CA ILE A 62 -6.61 11.36 -5.92
C ILE A 62 -7.74 11.43 -6.94
N GLN A 63 -8.91 11.93 -6.55
CA GLN A 63 -10.03 12.06 -7.48
C GLN A 63 -9.70 13.01 -8.64
N ARG A 64 -8.96 14.09 -8.38
CA ARG A 64 -8.53 15.00 -9.45
C ARG A 64 -7.51 14.34 -10.39
N LEU A 65 -6.64 13.50 -9.85
CA LEU A 65 -5.66 12.78 -10.67
C LEU A 65 -6.31 11.73 -11.56
N ILE A 66 -7.36 11.08 -11.07
CA ILE A 66 -8.08 10.04 -11.78
C ILE A 66 -9.57 10.35 -11.73
N PRO A 67 -10.06 11.25 -12.58
CA PRO A 67 -11.45 11.74 -12.48
C PRO A 67 -12.52 10.67 -12.61
N ASP A 68 -12.24 9.61 -13.35
CA ASP A 68 -13.21 8.54 -13.60
C ASP A 68 -13.17 7.44 -12.54
N ALA A 69 -12.24 7.50 -11.59
CA ALA A 69 -12.14 6.49 -10.56
C ALA A 69 -13.24 6.64 -9.51
N ARG A 70 -13.71 5.50 -9.01
CA ARG A 70 -14.67 5.45 -7.92
C ARG A 70 -13.88 5.34 -6.62
N VAL A 71 -13.83 6.44 -5.87
CA VAL A 71 -13.01 6.56 -4.67
C VAL A 71 -13.86 6.42 -3.42
N ALA A 72 -13.42 5.57 -2.50
CA ALA A 72 -14.03 5.42 -1.19
C ALA A 72 -13.05 5.81 -0.09
N VAL A 73 -13.57 6.33 1.01
CA VAL A 73 -12.77 6.69 2.19
C VAL A 73 -13.26 5.89 3.38
N GLY A 74 -12.32 5.26 4.10
CA GLY A 74 -12.63 4.50 5.31
C GLY A 74 -11.68 4.87 6.44
N HIS A 75 -12.23 5.20 7.62
CA HIS A 75 -11.42 5.48 8.80
C HIS A 75 -12.17 5.13 10.10
N GLY A 76 -11.42 4.99 11.18
CA GLY A 76 -11.95 4.49 12.44
C GLY A 76 -12.95 5.40 13.14
N GLN A 77 -13.05 6.67 12.74
CA GLN A 77 -14.02 7.61 13.33
C GLN A 77 -15.36 7.58 12.61
N MET A 78 -15.49 6.80 11.56
CA MET A 78 -16.79 6.63 10.90
C MET A 78 -17.75 5.86 11.78
N LYS A 79 -18.99 6.33 11.80
CA LYS A 79 -20.00 5.76 12.70
C LYS A 79 -20.57 4.45 12.17
N GLY A 80 -20.71 3.48 13.09
CA GLY A 80 -21.51 2.29 12.91
C GLY A 80 -21.24 1.56 11.62
N ASN A 81 -22.29 1.37 10.86
CA ASN A 81 -22.26 0.56 9.65
C ASN A 81 -21.60 1.22 8.44
N LYS A 82 -21.29 2.50 8.53
CA LYS A 82 -20.77 3.23 7.35
C LYS A 82 -19.41 2.70 6.91
N LEU A 83 -18.52 2.50 7.87
CA LEU A 83 -17.19 1.93 7.57
C LEU A 83 -17.34 0.53 6.99
N GLU A 84 -18.14 -0.30 7.63
CA GLU A 84 -18.37 -1.68 7.19
C GLU A 84 -18.95 -1.73 5.78
N LYS A 85 -19.95 -0.89 5.48
CA LYS A 85 -20.54 -0.81 4.15
C LYS A 85 -19.53 -0.37 3.10
N THR A 86 -18.68 0.60 3.45
CA THR A 86 -17.63 1.08 2.55
C THR A 86 -16.63 -0.02 2.23
N LEU A 87 -16.18 -0.74 3.24
CA LEU A 87 -15.24 -1.85 3.06
C LEU A 87 -15.85 -2.98 2.25
N LEU A 88 -17.09 -3.32 2.55
CA LEU A 88 -17.80 -4.34 1.81
C LEU A 88 -18.00 -3.94 0.35
N GLY A 89 -18.34 -2.68 0.10
CA GLY A 89 -18.46 -2.15 -1.25
C GLY A 89 -17.15 -2.22 -2.02
N PHE A 90 -16.04 -1.95 -1.35
CA PHE A 90 -14.72 -2.10 -1.97
C PHE A 90 -14.42 -3.57 -2.29
N MET A 91 -14.68 -4.46 -1.36
CA MET A 91 -14.50 -5.90 -1.57
C MET A 91 -15.34 -6.42 -2.75
N GLU A 92 -16.52 -5.86 -2.92
CA GLU A 92 -17.43 -6.26 -4.01
C GLU A 92 -17.14 -5.58 -5.35
N GLY A 93 -16.11 -4.73 -5.40
CA GLY A 93 -15.73 -4.06 -6.65
C GLY A 93 -16.54 -2.81 -6.97
N GLN A 94 -17.28 -2.27 -6.01
CA GLN A 94 -18.04 -1.03 -6.22
C GLN A 94 -17.15 0.21 -6.25
N TYR A 95 -15.95 0.11 -5.70
CA TYR A 95 -14.96 1.18 -5.69
C TYR A 95 -13.65 0.71 -6.29
N ASP A 96 -12.96 1.62 -6.94
CA ASP A 96 -11.66 1.35 -7.55
C ASP A 96 -10.50 1.60 -6.58
N ILE A 97 -10.66 2.60 -5.72
CA ILE A 97 -9.62 3.03 -4.79
C ILE A 97 -10.23 3.15 -3.41
N LEU A 98 -9.60 2.53 -2.43
CA LEU A 98 -9.94 2.72 -1.02
C LEU A 98 -8.84 3.53 -0.35
N ILE A 99 -9.19 4.70 0.14
CA ILE A 99 -8.32 5.54 0.95
C ILE A 99 -8.66 5.31 2.41
N ALA A 100 -7.71 4.82 3.20
CA ALA A 100 -7.97 4.43 4.57
C ALA A 100 -6.85 4.88 5.49
N THR A 101 -7.17 5.09 6.77
CA THR A 101 -6.16 5.47 7.78
C THR A 101 -5.26 4.30 8.15
N THR A 102 -5.83 3.11 8.25
CA THR A 102 -5.10 1.86 8.40
C THR A 102 -5.86 0.80 7.63
N ILE A 103 -5.17 -0.27 7.27
CA ILE A 103 -5.87 -1.44 6.74
C ILE A 103 -6.47 -2.16 7.94
N ILE A 104 -7.77 -2.35 7.90
CA ILE A 104 -8.47 -3.05 8.95
C ILE A 104 -8.03 -4.50 8.90
N GLU A 105 -7.48 -4.93 10.00
CA GLU A 105 -6.80 -6.21 10.11
C GLU A 105 -7.73 -7.40 9.92
N ASN A 106 -8.98 -7.23 10.31
CA ASN A 106 -9.89 -8.35 10.41
C ASN A 106 -10.73 -8.52 9.15
N GLY A 107 -10.39 -9.52 8.38
CA GLY A 107 -11.27 -10.01 7.32
C GLY A 107 -11.27 -9.21 6.03
N LEU A 108 -10.45 -8.19 5.90
CA LEU A 108 -10.36 -7.45 4.65
C LEU A 108 -9.40 -8.17 3.70
N ASP A 109 -9.96 -9.03 2.88
CA ASP A 109 -9.21 -9.73 1.85
C ASP A 109 -9.76 -9.31 0.49
N VAL A 110 -8.94 -8.59 -0.29
CA VAL A 110 -9.32 -8.10 -1.60
C VAL A 110 -8.28 -8.57 -2.62
N PRO A 111 -8.42 -9.79 -3.13
CA PRO A 111 -7.43 -10.33 -4.08
C PRO A 111 -7.27 -9.50 -5.34
N ASN A 112 -8.29 -8.73 -5.70
CA ASN A 112 -8.23 -7.83 -6.86
C ASN A 112 -7.43 -6.56 -6.60
N ALA A 113 -7.07 -6.25 -5.36
CA ALA A 113 -6.25 -5.09 -5.03
C ALA A 113 -4.78 -5.50 -5.05
N ASN A 114 -4.07 -5.10 -6.09
CA ASN A 114 -2.68 -5.47 -6.30
C ASN A 114 -1.71 -4.29 -6.30
N THR A 115 -2.19 -3.13 -5.91
CA THR A 115 -1.35 -1.94 -5.72
C THR A 115 -1.72 -1.28 -4.40
N ILE A 116 -0.72 -0.96 -3.60
CA ILE A 116 -0.90 -0.24 -2.34
C ILE A 116 0.10 0.90 -2.25
N PHE A 117 -0.41 2.07 -1.88
CA PHE A 117 0.40 3.24 -1.53
C PHE A 117 0.29 3.46 -0.04
N ILE A 118 1.43 3.64 0.63
CA ILE A 118 1.47 3.92 2.08
C ILE A 118 2.09 5.30 2.25
N ASN A 119 1.23 6.28 2.47
CA ASN A 119 1.67 7.67 2.60
C ASN A 119 2.26 7.91 3.99
N ASN A 120 3.33 8.68 4.04
CA ASN A 120 4.08 8.93 5.28
C ASN A 120 4.49 7.63 5.96
N ALA A 121 5.11 6.74 5.21
CA ALA A 121 5.48 5.40 5.68
C ALA A 121 6.38 5.46 6.92
N GLN A 122 7.16 6.53 7.10
CA GLN A 122 8.02 6.70 8.26
C GLN A 122 7.26 6.78 9.58
N ASN A 123 5.97 7.05 9.54
CA ASN A 123 5.14 7.17 10.75
C ASN A 123 4.57 5.83 11.22
N PHE A 124 4.80 4.77 10.46
CA PHE A 124 4.34 3.43 10.84
C PHE A 124 5.49 2.60 11.39
N GLY A 125 5.18 1.66 12.27
CA GLY A 125 6.15 0.68 12.71
C GLY A 125 6.50 -0.29 11.58
N LEU A 126 7.67 -0.90 11.67
CA LEU A 126 8.15 -1.84 10.65
C LEU A 126 7.20 -3.01 10.46
N SER A 127 6.67 -3.54 11.56
CA SER A 127 5.70 -4.64 11.51
C SER A 127 4.43 -4.24 10.76
N ASP A 128 3.93 -3.03 11.01
CA ASP A 128 2.75 -2.52 10.32
C ASP A 128 2.99 -2.38 8.82
N LEU A 129 4.17 -1.88 8.45
CA LEU A 129 4.53 -1.74 7.04
C LEU A 129 4.56 -3.08 6.32
N HIS A 130 5.12 -4.10 6.95
CA HIS A 130 5.13 -5.46 6.40
C HIS A 130 3.71 -6.03 6.27
N GLN A 131 2.87 -5.81 7.27
CA GLN A 131 1.49 -6.30 7.23
C GLN A 131 0.68 -5.62 6.13
N MET A 132 0.84 -4.32 5.98
CA MET A 132 0.16 -3.60 4.91
C MET A 132 0.64 -4.03 3.52
N ARG A 133 1.95 -4.20 3.36
CA ARG A 133 2.51 -4.72 2.13
C ARG A 133 1.92 -6.09 1.79
N GLY A 134 1.71 -6.93 2.78
CA GLY A 134 1.16 -8.27 2.60
C GLY A 134 -0.31 -8.30 2.19
N ARG A 135 -0.99 -7.16 2.13
CA ARG A 135 -2.38 -7.10 1.68
C ARG A 135 -2.52 -7.16 0.17
N VAL A 136 -1.45 -6.97 -0.56
CA VAL A 136 -1.43 -7.14 -2.02
C VAL A 136 -0.65 -8.41 -2.38
N GLY A 137 -0.69 -8.82 -3.64
CA GLY A 137 0.01 -10.01 -4.09
C GLY A 137 -0.71 -11.30 -3.76
N ARG A 138 -2.03 -11.26 -3.61
CA ARG A 138 -2.84 -12.43 -3.29
C ARG A 138 -3.53 -13.03 -4.51
N SER A 139 -3.16 -12.57 -5.67
CA SER A 139 -3.67 -13.09 -6.93
C SER A 139 -2.53 -13.52 -7.83
N ASN A 140 -2.85 -13.89 -9.06
CA ASN A 140 -1.85 -14.26 -10.05
C ASN A 140 -1.29 -13.06 -10.82
N LYS A 141 -1.56 -11.84 -10.35
CA LYS A 141 -1.05 -10.62 -10.96
C LYS A 141 0.09 -10.04 -10.15
N LYS A 142 1.03 -9.40 -10.83
CA LYS A 142 2.12 -8.70 -10.18
C LYS A 142 1.58 -7.60 -9.27
N ALA A 143 2.08 -7.52 -8.06
CA ALA A 143 1.64 -6.55 -7.06
C ALA A 143 2.70 -5.50 -6.84
N PHE A 144 2.25 -4.30 -6.46
CA PHE A 144 3.12 -3.14 -6.23
C PHE A 144 2.83 -2.53 -4.86
N CYS A 145 3.90 -2.19 -4.16
CA CYS A 145 3.82 -1.50 -2.89
C CYS A 145 4.72 -0.26 -2.91
N TYR A 146 4.14 0.91 -2.73
CA TYR A 146 4.87 2.16 -2.72
C TYR A 146 4.88 2.71 -1.29
N PHE A 147 6.08 2.77 -0.70
CA PHE A 147 6.30 3.42 0.59
C PHE A 147 6.68 4.87 0.35
N ILE A 148 5.81 5.79 0.73
CA ILE A 148 5.99 7.21 0.45
C ILE A 148 6.57 7.88 1.68
N THR A 149 7.75 8.47 1.55
CA THR A 149 8.46 9.13 2.65
C THR A 149 9.01 10.48 2.21
N PRO A 150 9.27 11.39 3.17
CA PRO A 150 10.16 12.51 2.90
C PRO A 150 11.57 12.03 2.57
N PRO A 151 12.47 12.90 2.08
CA PRO A 151 13.86 12.51 1.91
C PRO A 151 14.45 11.93 3.19
N LEU A 152 15.25 10.87 3.07
CA LEU A 152 15.79 10.17 4.25
C LEU A 152 16.55 11.11 5.18
N ASN A 153 17.30 12.06 4.62
CA ASN A 153 18.08 13.02 5.43
C ASN A 153 17.19 14.00 6.22
N ALA A 154 15.92 14.10 5.88
CA ALA A 154 14.96 14.93 6.61
C ALA A 154 14.26 14.16 7.74
N LEU A 155 14.48 12.85 7.86
CA LEU A 155 13.84 12.02 8.86
C LEU A 155 14.65 11.95 10.14
N ALA A 156 13.95 11.77 11.26
CA ALA A 156 14.59 11.48 12.53
C ALA A 156 15.33 10.13 12.44
N SER A 157 16.32 9.96 13.30
CA SER A 157 17.20 8.78 13.28
C SER A 157 16.45 7.46 13.32
N ASP A 158 15.44 7.35 14.18
CA ASP A 158 14.67 6.12 14.31
C ASP A 158 13.85 5.82 13.06
N ALA A 159 13.29 6.85 12.45
CA ALA A 159 12.55 6.70 11.21
C ALA A 159 13.47 6.27 10.06
N GLN A 160 14.66 6.84 9.98
CA GLN A 160 15.67 6.42 9.00
C GLN A 160 16.00 4.95 9.14
N LYS A 161 16.19 4.49 10.38
CA LYS A 161 16.52 3.09 10.66
C LYS A 161 15.41 2.15 10.21
N ARG A 162 14.14 2.53 10.46
CA ARG A 162 13.00 1.71 10.02
C ARG A 162 12.95 1.59 8.51
N ILE A 163 13.12 2.68 7.81
CA ILE A 163 13.08 2.68 6.35
C ILE A 163 14.24 1.87 5.76
N LYS A 164 15.44 2.01 6.35
CA LYS A 164 16.58 1.21 5.93
C LYS A 164 16.39 -0.29 6.21
N ALA A 165 15.76 -0.62 7.35
CA ALA A 165 15.45 -2.01 7.66
C ALA A 165 14.46 -2.59 6.66
N LEU A 166 13.50 -1.80 6.22
CA LEU A 166 12.55 -2.20 5.20
C LEU A 166 13.24 -2.53 3.87
N GLU A 167 14.23 -1.75 3.50
CA GLU A 167 15.06 -2.00 2.32
C GLU A 167 15.83 -3.32 2.42
N GLN A 168 16.44 -3.59 3.58
CA GLN A 168 17.17 -4.84 3.81
C GLN A 168 16.27 -6.06 3.71
N PHE A 169 15.06 -5.99 4.24
CA PHE A 169 14.11 -7.09 4.17
C PHE A 169 13.75 -7.45 2.74
N SER A 170 13.71 -6.49 1.87
CA SER A 170 13.32 -6.72 0.49
C SER A 170 14.42 -7.37 -0.32
N GLU A 171 15.67 -7.17 0.03
CA GLU A 171 16.78 -7.90 -0.61
C GLU A 171 16.67 -9.40 -0.37
N LEU A 172 16.03 -9.81 0.74
CA LEU A 172 15.85 -11.21 1.06
C LEU A 172 14.64 -11.85 0.38
N GLY A 173 13.70 -11.07 -0.10
CA GLY A 173 12.46 -11.64 -0.60
C GLY A 173 11.81 -10.99 -1.79
N ALA A 174 11.82 -9.68 -1.94
CA ALA A 174 10.97 -9.04 -2.93
C ALA A 174 11.58 -7.83 -3.63
N GLY A 175 12.83 -7.47 -3.35
CA GLY A 175 13.47 -6.32 -3.97
C GLY A 175 12.75 -5.00 -3.73
N ILE A 176 13.30 -4.15 -2.88
CA ILE A 176 12.86 -2.76 -2.77
C ILE A 176 13.83 -1.90 -3.58
N HIS A 177 13.29 -1.06 -4.44
CA HIS A 177 14.08 -0.13 -5.20
C HIS A 177 13.98 1.24 -4.55
N LEU A 178 15.13 1.81 -4.21
CA LEU A 178 15.17 3.12 -3.58
C LEU A 178 15.17 4.17 -4.69
N VAL A 179 14.04 4.84 -4.87
CA VAL A 179 13.86 5.81 -5.95
C VAL A 179 14.12 7.25 -5.48
N LEU A 180 14.71 7.41 -4.32
CA LEU A 180 14.93 8.74 -3.73
C LEU A 180 15.85 9.64 -4.54
N ILE A 181 16.79 9.06 -5.24
CA ILE A 181 17.74 9.81 -6.06
C ILE A 181 17.07 10.56 -7.20
N HIS A 182 15.94 10.07 -7.65
CA HIS A 182 15.22 10.67 -8.78
C HIS A 182 14.45 11.92 -8.39
N ILE A 183 14.41 12.22 -7.12
CA ILE A 183 13.49 13.22 -6.60
C ILE A 183 14.23 14.25 -5.76
N SER A 184 15.53 14.13 -5.65
CA SER A 184 16.35 15.06 -4.87
C SER A 184 16.53 16.41 -5.52
N GLU A 185 16.08 16.64 -6.73
CA GLU A 185 16.24 17.87 -7.48
C GLU A 185 15.03 18.79 -7.40
#